data_6d4de3aad5570ce36944ead9087672e3
#
_entry.id   6d4de3aad5570ce36944ead9087672e3
#
_cell.length_a   1.000
_cell.length_b   1.000
_cell.length_c   1.000
_cell.angle_alpha   90.00
_cell.angle_beta   90.00
_cell.angle_gamma   90.00
#
_symmetry.space_group_name_H-M   'P 1'
#
loop_
_entity.id
_entity.type
_entity.pdbx_description
1 polymer ?
#
loop_
_entity_poly.entity_id
_entity_poly.type
_entity_poly.pdbx_seq_one_letter_code
_entity_poly.pdbx_strand_id
1 'polypeptide(L)'
;MKVEEKDLKTLQALGVKNCIDLALILPKKIDDYRASKFPKEGFCAQNIKVLNTKFHSLQLFVQCKCLEWNIKANIIVFNPKKWHFHTFKISNQINIYAKVSNFNGIWQFVNPKIIKNTNEIFPRYQIHSIKDEMIKNIIHKYVNEKNLKALNLEQKYINLLLNLHTYDQKSILMFENLHTILKDLKYIEIFNHLKRLRGKKITQKAYKIKLFDIKNWLENLEFTPTKDQFCAIEDIKKDLQSDIAKRRVVMGDVGCGKTLILLASSLLVYPKKSILMAPTSILAEQIYHEAKRLLPKFMNIILLKGGKKDKDLDELKKQAHLIIGTHALIYQEEFDAVLVMIDEQHRFGSNQRQKIATLNQKSDLIPHIIQFSATPIPRTLSMIQSELVNFSFIKQMPFKKDIKTFCIQDKDFKFLLEKINQELAKNHQIIIIYPLVSESQTMEYLSLEEAKDYWLSKYKNVYITHGKDKNKDQILQEFKEKGSILLSTTVVEVGISLPRLSVIVIVAAERLGLATLHQLRGRVGRVGLESFCYLYTKQKEIPKRLLEFSKTLDGFEIAQLDLKNRLSGDLLDGTIQHGNQFKYFDYALDEDILLQAKQALR
;
A
#
# COMPACT_ATOMS: atom_id res chain seq x y z
N MET A 1 -28.27 0.70 -0.04
CA MET A 1 -28.73 1.79 0.87
C MET A 1 -29.20 2.97 0.02
N LYS A 2 -30.48 3.32 0.06
CA LYS A 2 -30.96 4.57 -0.56
C LYS A 2 -30.62 5.70 0.40
N VAL A 3 -29.79 6.64 -0.06
CA VAL A 3 -29.32 7.78 0.77
C VAL A 3 -30.12 9.03 0.40
N GLU A 4 -30.57 9.79 1.39
CA GLU A 4 -31.16 11.10 1.16
C GLU A 4 -30.09 12.12 0.79
N GLU A 5 -30.40 13.05 -0.09
CA GLU A 5 -29.46 14.03 -0.64
C GLU A 5 -28.76 14.87 0.44
N LYS A 6 -29.51 15.24 1.49
CA LYS A 6 -28.99 16.01 2.64
C LYS A 6 -27.89 15.27 3.43
N ASP A 7 -27.93 13.91 3.45
CA ASP A 7 -26.98 13.07 4.23
C ASP A 7 -25.73 12.70 3.37
N LEU A 8 -25.83 12.87 2.05
CA LEU A 8 -24.78 12.43 1.10
C LEU A 8 -23.44 13.11 1.37
N LYS A 9 -23.43 14.42 1.60
CA LYS A 9 -22.20 15.18 1.89
C LYS A 9 -21.52 14.68 3.16
N THR A 10 -22.30 14.40 4.20
CA THR A 10 -21.76 13.90 5.48
C THR A 10 -21.20 12.49 5.32
N LEU A 11 -21.90 11.60 4.62
CA LEU A 11 -21.40 10.23 4.35
C LEU A 11 -20.14 10.25 3.50
N GLN A 12 -20.03 11.13 2.52
CA GLN A 12 -18.81 11.33 1.74
C GLN A 12 -17.64 11.84 2.59
N ALA A 13 -17.89 12.82 3.47
CA ALA A 13 -16.88 13.35 4.39
C ALA A 13 -16.41 12.28 5.40
N LEU A 14 -17.27 11.32 5.77
CA LEU A 14 -16.95 10.16 6.60
C LEU A 14 -16.26 9.03 5.83
N GLY A 15 -16.09 9.15 4.51
CA GLY A 15 -15.51 8.09 3.67
C GLY A 15 -16.38 6.84 3.52
N VAL A 16 -17.67 6.92 3.86
CA VAL A 16 -18.63 5.81 3.88
C VAL A 16 -19.07 5.47 2.46
N LYS A 17 -18.92 4.22 2.07
CA LYS A 17 -19.35 3.70 0.75
C LYS A 17 -20.59 2.82 0.83
N ASN A 18 -20.84 2.19 1.99
CA ASN A 18 -22.02 1.37 2.25
C ASN A 18 -22.39 1.33 3.74
N CYS A 19 -23.43 0.59 4.09
CA CYS A 19 -23.95 0.48 5.45
C CYS A 19 -22.95 -0.16 6.44
N ILE A 20 -22.12 -1.11 6.00
CA ILE A 20 -21.11 -1.74 6.87
C ILE A 20 -20.00 -0.73 7.21
N ASP A 21 -19.52 0.07 6.23
CA ASP A 21 -18.54 1.13 6.52
C ASP A 21 -19.06 2.08 7.59
N LEU A 22 -20.36 2.44 7.52
CA LEU A 22 -21.00 3.30 8.50
C LEU A 22 -21.12 2.62 9.88
N ALA A 23 -21.50 1.35 9.91
CA ALA A 23 -21.63 0.58 11.13
C ALA A 23 -20.29 0.33 11.85
N LEU A 24 -19.17 0.36 11.12
CA LEU A 24 -17.81 0.26 11.68
C LEU A 24 -17.28 1.60 12.24
N ILE A 25 -18.04 2.69 12.12
CA ILE A 25 -17.73 3.97 12.79
C ILE A 25 -18.19 3.87 14.24
N LEU A 26 -17.29 3.45 15.13
CA LEU A 26 -17.57 3.35 16.55
C LEU A 26 -17.22 4.66 17.28
N PRO A 27 -17.97 5.03 18.35
CA PRO A 27 -17.65 6.19 19.17
C PRO A 27 -16.32 5.98 19.91
N LYS A 28 -15.56 7.07 20.09
CA LYS A 28 -14.32 7.07 20.88
C LYS A 28 -14.60 7.06 22.38
N LYS A 29 -15.76 7.60 22.78
CA LYS A 29 -16.20 7.69 24.16
C LYS A 29 -17.72 7.63 24.21
N ILE A 30 -18.27 7.13 25.30
CA ILE A 30 -19.70 7.15 25.60
C ILE A 30 -19.91 7.99 26.84
N ASP A 31 -20.80 8.97 26.75
CA ASP A 31 -21.30 9.74 27.92
C ASP A 31 -22.62 9.13 28.35
N ASP A 32 -22.69 8.60 29.59
CA ASP A 32 -23.92 8.07 30.15
C ASP A 32 -24.67 9.22 30.86
N TYR A 33 -25.73 9.73 30.21
CA TYR A 33 -26.57 10.81 30.75
C TYR A 33 -27.76 10.30 31.55
N ARG A 34 -27.81 9.00 31.86
CA ARG A 34 -28.85 8.49 32.77
C ARG A 34 -28.60 9.01 34.17
N ALA A 35 -29.63 9.59 34.75
CA ALA A 35 -29.55 10.14 36.13
C ALA A 35 -29.22 9.03 37.13
N SER A 36 -28.21 9.26 37.94
CA SER A 36 -27.88 8.36 39.05
C SER A 36 -28.92 8.49 40.16
N LYS A 37 -29.49 7.37 40.62
CA LYS A 37 -30.44 7.35 41.73
C LYS A 37 -29.77 7.60 43.09
N PHE A 38 -28.50 7.29 43.22
CA PHE A 38 -27.72 7.44 44.45
C PHE A 38 -26.48 8.30 44.19
N PRO A 39 -26.04 9.08 45.19
CA PRO A 39 -24.81 9.85 45.08
C PRO A 39 -23.60 8.95 44.83
N LYS A 40 -22.82 9.32 43.83
CA LYS A 40 -21.58 8.63 43.48
C LYS A 40 -20.53 9.60 42.92
N GLU A 41 -19.27 9.31 43.15
CA GLU A 41 -18.15 10.03 42.52
C GLU A 41 -17.97 9.66 41.05
N GLY A 42 -17.30 10.54 40.30
CA GLY A 42 -17.09 10.37 38.87
C GLY A 42 -18.07 11.18 38.02
N PHE A 43 -18.19 10.83 36.76
CA PHE A 43 -19.13 11.52 35.86
C PHE A 43 -20.55 11.00 36.06
N CYS A 44 -21.49 11.92 36.33
CA CYS A 44 -22.91 11.57 36.39
C CYS A 44 -23.81 12.71 35.91
N ALA A 45 -25.01 12.32 35.49
CA ALA A 45 -26.09 13.25 35.15
C ALA A 45 -27.05 13.41 36.31
N GLN A 46 -27.60 14.60 36.47
CA GLN A 46 -28.60 14.92 37.46
C GLN A 46 -29.56 15.99 36.95
N ASN A 47 -30.80 15.90 37.36
CA ASN A 47 -31.75 17.00 37.27
C ASN A 47 -31.64 17.81 38.56
N ILE A 48 -31.37 19.10 38.42
CA ILE A 48 -31.15 19.98 39.58
C ILE A 48 -32.11 21.16 39.58
N LYS A 49 -32.49 21.61 40.78
CA LYS A 49 -33.17 22.89 41.00
C LYS A 49 -32.20 23.86 41.66
N VAL A 50 -31.98 25.01 41.03
CA VAL A 50 -31.09 26.06 41.55
C VAL A 50 -31.72 26.74 42.77
N LEU A 51 -30.98 26.78 43.88
CA LEU A 51 -31.42 27.39 45.14
C LEU A 51 -30.81 28.78 45.36
N ASN A 52 -29.51 28.91 45.08
CA ASN A 52 -28.77 30.16 45.24
C ASN A 52 -27.58 30.23 44.26
N THR A 53 -27.17 31.45 43.93
CA THR A 53 -26.01 31.68 43.04
C THR A 53 -25.15 32.83 43.59
N LYS A 54 -23.83 32.63 43.63
CA LYS A 54 -22.83 33.63 44.00
C LYS A 54 -21.69 33.64 43.01
N PHE A 55 -21.22 34.83 42.66
CA PHE A 55 -20.05 34.99 41.80
C PHE A 55 -18.91 35.60 42.59
N HIS A 56 -17.75 34.96 42.61
CA HIS A 56 -16.57 35.44 43.30
C HIS A 56 -15.30 34.89 42.60
N SER A 57 -14.27 35.72 42.48
CA SER A 57 -12.94 35.32 42.02
C SER A 57 -12.96 34.49 40.73
N LEU A 58 -13.67 34.96 39.67
CA LEU A 58 -13.82 34.28 38.36
C LEU A 58 -14.51 32.91 38.44
N GLN A 59 -15.25 32.64 39.53
CA GLN A 59 -15.98 31.39 39.69
C GLN A 59 -17.45 31.69 39.98
N LEU A 60 -18.35 30.90 39.37
CA LEU A 60 -19.75 30.92 39.69
C LEU A 60 -20.07 29.72 40.60
N PHE A 61 -20.44 30.02 41.84
CA PHE A 61 -20.91 29.05 42.84
C PHE A 61 -22.41 28.97 42.78
N VAL A 62 -22.93 27.76 42.56
CA VAL A 62 -24.39 27.51 42.52
C VAL A 62 -24.73 26.47 43.55
N GLN A 63 -25.57 26.83 44.50
CA GLN A 63 -26.18 25.87 45.41
C GLN A 63 -27.43 25.32 44.75
N CYS A 64 -27.57 24.01 44.68
CA CYS A 64 -28.70 23.35 44.04
C CYS A 64 -29.24 22.20 44.87
N LYS A 65 -30.46 21.77 44.57
CA LYS A 65 -31.04 20.51 45.03
C LYS A 65 -31.00 19.52 43.87
N CYS A 66 -30.35 18.38 44.07
CA CYS A 66 -30.42 17.25 43.16
C CYS A 66 -31.75 16.55 43.37
N LEU A 67 -32.55 16.41 42.31
CA LEU A 67 -33.93 15.91 42.46
C LEU A 67 -33.95 14.40 42.68
N GLU A 68 -33.11 13.65 41.94
CA GLU A 68 -33.00 12.18 42.06
C GLU A 68 -32.37 11.77 43.40
N TRP A 69 -31.36 12.50 43.88
CA TRP A 69 -30.68 12.21 45.15
C TRP A 69 -31.42 12.75 46.36
N ASN A 70 -32.33 13.72 46.14
CA ASN A 70 -33.05 14.49 47.16
C ASN A 70 -32.13 15.15 48.21
N ILE A 71 -30.94 15.58 47.81
CA ILE A 71 -29.95 16.26 48.66
C ILE A 71 -29.55 17.61 48.08
N LYS A 72 -28.98 18.48 48.93
CA LYS A 72 -28.31 19.70 48.48
C LYS A 72 -26.92 19.40 48.00
N ALA A 73 -26.49 20.08 46.91
CA ALA A 73 -25.16 19.96 46.31
C ALA A 73 -24.69 21.33 45.81
N ASN A 74 -23.40 21.44 45.56
CA ASN A 74 -22.79 22.66 45.01
C ASN A 74 -22.33 22.41 43.56
N ILE A 75 -22.45 23.46 42.74
CA ILE A 75 -21.86 23.48 41.39
C ILE A 75 -20.82 24.59 41.39
N ILE A 76 -19.65 24.30 40.82
CA ILE A 76 -18.58 25.24 40.60
C ILE A 76 -18.33 25.37 39.10
N VAL A 77 -18.49 26.59 38.56
CA VAL A 77 -18.18 26.90 37.18
C VAL A 77 -17.00 27.84 37.14
N PHE A 78 -15.88 27.37 36.62
CA PHE A 78 -14.68 28.17 36.39
C PHE A 78 -14.84 29.00 35.13
N ASN A 79 -14.41 30.28 35.16
CA ASN A 79 -14.48 31.22 34.04
C ASN A 79 -15.89 31.28 33.39
N PRO A 80 -16.93 31.63 34.13
CA PRO A 80 -18.30 31.58 33.64
C PRO A 80 -18.52 32.59 32.51
N LYS A 81 -19.20 32.17 31.44
CA LYS A 81 -19.63 33.01 30.32
C LYS A 81 -21.03 33.59 30.63
N LYS A 82 -21.46 34.66 29.93
CA LYS A 82 -22.77 35.31 30.10
C LYS A 82 -23.96 34.34 30.14
N TRP A 83 -23.94 33.30 29.34
CA TRP A 83 -25.01 32.31 29.29
C TRP A 83 -25.13 31.45 30.56
N HIS A 84 -24.05 31.22 31.33
CA HIS A 84 -24.09 30.50 32.58
C HIS A 84 -24.98 31.22 33.61
N PHE A 85 -24.88 32.56 33.68
CA PHE A 85 -25.69 33.35 34.60
C PHE A 85 -27.18 33.30 34.25
N HIS A 86 -27.54 33.16 32.97
CA HIS A 86 -28.93 32.97 32.56
C HIS A 86 -29.43 31.55 32.88
N THR A 87 -28.56 30.54 32.68
CA THR A 87 -28.91 29.14 32.91
C THR A 87 -29.11 28.83 34.39
N PHE A 88 -28.18 29.30 35.25
CA PHE A 88 -28.20 29.04 36.69
C PHE A 88 -28.94 30.12 37.47
N LYS A 89 -30.07 30.67 36.98
CA LYS A 89 -30.95 31.55 37.74
C LYS A 89 -31.67 30.77 38.84
N ILE A 90 -31.88 31.44 39.97
CA ILE A 90 -32.63 30.86 41.10
C ILE A 90 -33.99 30.33 40.62
N SER A 91 -34.39 29.20 41.16
CA SER A 91 -35.59 28.41 40.81
C SER A 91 -35.56 27.69 39.46
N ASN A 92 -34.58 27.93 38.60
CA ASN A 92 -34.45 27.15 37.35
C ASN A 92 -34.23 25.66 37.66
N GLN A 93 -34.90 24.82 36.87
CA GLN A 93 -34.68 23.38 36.86
C GLN A 93 -33.98 23.00 35.57
N ILE A 94 -32.85 22.33 35.67
CA ILE A 94 -31.97 22.02 34.52
C ILE A 94 -31.32 20.65 34.68
N ASN A 95 -31.06 20.02 33.57
CA ASN A 95 -30.33 18.77 33.50
C ASN A 95 -28.85 19.05 33.27
N ILE A 96 -28.00 18.51 34.13
CA ILE A 96 -26.55 18.67 34.06
C ILE A 96 -25.83 17.33 33.98
N TYR A 97 -24.66 17.34 33.37
CA TYR A 97 -23.70 16.23 33.36
C TYR A 97 -22.32 16.78 33.73
N ALA A 98 -21.73 16.27 34.79
CA ALA A 98 -20.46 16.75 35.31
C ALA A 98 -19.66 15.67 36.02
N LYS A 99 -18.38 15.95 36.25
CA LYS A 99 -17.58 15.21 37.22
C LYS A 99 -18.03 15.63 38.62
N VAL A 100 -18.31 14.63 39.43
CA VAL A 100 -18.78 14.79 40.82
C VAL A 100 -17.73 14.29 41.79
N SER A 101 -17.53 15.01 42.86
CA SER A 101 -16.69 14.63 43.99
C SER A 101 -17.42 14.95 45.32
N ASN A 102 -17.10 14.21 46.37
CA ASN A 102 -17.51 14.52 47.71
C ASN A 102 -16.37 15.23 48.44
N PHE A 103 -16.61 16.43 48.90
CA PHE A 103 -15.65 17.20 49.70
C PHE A 103 -16.26 17.52 51.05
N ASN A 104 -15.73 16.94 52.13
CA ASN A 104 -16.20 17.11 53.50
C ASN A 104 -17.73 16.90 53.68
N GLY A 105 -18.26 15.84 53.05
CA GLY A 105 -19.69 15.51 53.12
C GLY A 105 -20.58 16.30 52.15
N ILE A 106 -20.04 17.25 51.39
CA ILE A 106 -20.80 18.06 50.43
C ILE A 106 -20.45 17.60 49.01
N TRP A 107 -21.49 17.24 48.25
CA TRP A 107 -21.34 16.85 46.85
C TRP A 107 -21.13 18.07 45.94
N GLN A 108 -20.13 18.01 45.06
CA GLN A 108 -19.77 19.10 44.17
C GLN A 108 -19.73 18.65 42.74
N PHE A 109 -20.32 19.43 41.83
CA PHE A 109 -20.29 19.28 40.38
C PHE A 109 -19.37 20.36 39.81
N VAL A 110 -18.38 19.95 38.99
CA VAL A 110 -17.40 20.88 38.43
C VAL A 110 -17.64 21.05 36.94
N ASN A 111 -17.73 22.31 36.48
CA ASN A 111 -17.96 22.71 35.10
C ASN A 111 -19.01 21.85 34.38
N PRO A 112 -20.25 21.86 34.82
CA PRO A 112 -21.28 21.00 34.29
C PRO A 112 -21.63 21.35 32.86
N LYS A 113 -21.83 20.32 32.06
CA LYS A 113 -22.44 20.43 30.75
C LYS A 113 -23.97 20.39 30.91
N ILE A 114 -24.65 21.33 30.26
CA ILE A 114 -26.11 21.29 30.19
C ILE A 114 -26.52 20.26 29.14
N ILE A 115 -27.41 19.36 29.51
CA ILE A 115 -27.92 18.29 28.65
C ILE A 115 -29.43 18.42 28.47
N LYS A 116 -29.95 17.93 27.35
CA LYS A 116 -31.40 18.01 27.07
C LYS A 116 -32.21 17.04 27.96
N ASN A 117 -31.73 15.81 28.06
CA ASN A 117 -32.39 14.71 28.76
C ASN A 117 -31.42 13.99 29.70
N THR A 118 -31.94 13.47 30.82
CA THR A 118 -31.18 12.66 31.78
C THR A 118 -31.43 11.14 31.64
N ASN A 119 -31.94 10.67 30.52
CA ASN A 119 -32.31 9.26 30.33
C ASN A 119 -31.73 8.69 29.05
N GLU A 120 -30.61 9.23 28.56
CA GLU A 120 -29.98 8.74 27.32
C GLU A 120 -28.49 8.45 27.49
N ILE A 121 -28.01 7.55 26.69
CA ILE A 121 -26.58 7.29 26.48
C ILE A 121 -26.18 8.00 25.20
N PHE A 122 -25.14 8.85 25.28
CA PHE A 122 -24.73 9.69 24.17
C PHE A 122 -23.34 9.30 23.62
N PRO A 123 -23.24 8.83 22.38
CA PRO A 123 -21.97 8.48 21.75
C PRO A 123 -21.15 9.72 21.35
N ARG A 124 -19.84 9.69 21.60
CA ARG A 124 -18.86 10.71 21.20
C ARG A 124 -17.92 10.17 20.15
N TYR A 125 -18.15 10.56 18.91
CA TYR A 125 -17.32 10.11 17.78
C TYR A 125 -16.05 10.93 17.64
N GLN A 126 -16.10 12.22 18.04
CA GLN A 126 -14.97 13.16 17.97
C GLN A 126 -14.32 13.21 16.59
N ILE A 127 -15.13 13.26 15.55
CA ILE A 127 -14.68 13.41 14.15
C ILE A 127 -14.66 14.92 13.84
N HIS A 128 -13.54 15.38 13.32
CA HIS A 128 -13.35 16.79 13.00
C HIS A 128 -14.44 17.27 12.00
N SER A 129 -15.00 18.45 12.25
CA SER A 129 -15.99 19.12 11.39
C SER A 129 -17.40 18.52 11.36
N ILE A 130 -17.68 17.40 12.06
CA ILE A 130 -19.02 16.80 12.07
C ILE A 130 -19.51 16.65 13.51
N LYS A 131 -20.75 17.13 13.79
CA LYS A 131 -21.35 17.02 15.13
C LYS A 131 -21.70 15.57 15.46
N ASP A 132 -21.39 15.12 16.70
CA ASP A 132 -21.70 13.76 17.17
C ASP A 132 -23.19 13.40 17.02
N GLU A 133 -24.09 14.36 17.24
CA GLU A 133 -25.55 14.16 17.10
C GLU A 133 -25.94 13.85 15.64
N MET A 134 -25.27 14.48 14.67
CA MET A 134 -25.50 14.21 13.25
C MET A 134 -25.03 12.79 12.87
N ILE A 135 -23.87 12.38 13.37
CA ILE A 135 -23.34 11.02 13.12
C ILE A 135 -24.26 9.98 13.76
N LYS A 136 -24.69 10.17 15.01
CA LYS A 136 -25.67 9.34 15.73
C LYS A 136 -26.94 9.14 14.89
N ASN A 137 -27.53 10.25 14.41
CA ASN A 137 -28.77 10.22 13.64
C ASN A 137 -28.61 9.49 12.29
N ILE A 138 -27.49 9.69 11.58
CA ILE A 138 -27.20 9.03 10.31
C ILE A 138 -27.00 7.52 10.54
N ILE A 139 -26.27 7.13 11.58
CA ILE A 139 -26.08 5.72 11.94
C ILE A 139 -27.43 5.07 12.24
N HIS A 140 -28.25 5.69 13.10
CA HIS A 140 -29.56 5.16 13.47
C HIS A 140 -30.51 5.01 12.27
N LYS A 141 -30.41 5.92 11.29
CA LYS A 141 -31.23 5.92 10.09
C LYS A 141 -30.83 4.81 9.11
N TYR A 142 -29.53 4.59 8.91
CA TYR A 142 -29.02 3.75 7.85
C TYR A 142 -28.45 2.41 8.30
N VAL A 143 -28.00 2.28 9.57
CA VAL A 143 -27.54 1.01 10.14
C VAL A 143 -28.75 0.27 10.71
N ASN A 144 -29.35 -0.55 9.88
CA ASN A 144 -30.50 -1.38 10.24
C ASN A 144 -30.38 -2.77 9.61
N GLU A 145 -31.14 -3.70 10.11
CA GLU A 145 -31.09 -5.12 9.70
C GLU A 145 -31.31 -5.29 8.20
N LYS A 146 -32.28 -4.57 7.62
CA LYS A 146 -32.61 -4.62 6.18
C LYS A 146 -31.40 -4.23 5.32
N ASN A 147 -30.73 -3.13 5.64
CA ASN A 147 -29.57 -2.66 4.88
C ASN A 147 -28.34 -3.55 5.05
N LEU A 148 -28.13 -4.12 6.23
CA LEU A 148 -27.02 -5.05 6.50
C LEU A 148 -27.25 -6.41 5.82
N LYS A 149 -28.47 -6.97 5.88
CA LYS A 149 -28.84 -8.22 5.17
C LYS A 149 -28.66 -8.10 3.65
N ALA A 150 -28.97 -6.93 3.07
CA ALA A 150 -28.76 -6.68 1.64
C ALA A 150 -27.28 -6.79 1.20
N LEU A 151 -26.35 -6.74 2.16
CA LEU A 151 -24.93 -6.93 1.92
C LEU A 151 -24.46 -8.38 2.20
N ASN A 152 -25.37 -9.34 2.37
CA ASN A 152 -25.10 -10.77 2.63
C ASN A 152 -24.12 -10.98 3.80
N LEU A 153 -24.25 -10.19 4.85
CA LEU A 153 -23.50 -10.39 6.08
C LEU A 153 -24.21 -11.45 6.93
N GLU A 154 -23.47 -12.33 7.59
CA GLU A 154 -24.04 -13.34 8.50
C GLU A 154 -24.80 -12.69 9.66
N GLN A 155 -25.89 -13.35 10.09
CA GLN A 155 -26.80 -12.79 11.11
C GLN A 155 -26.09 -12.48 12.44
N LYS A 156 -25.09 -13.27 12.84
CA LYS A 156 -24.30 -13.00 14.06
C LYS A 156 -23.59 -11.64 14.02
N TYR A 157 -23.03 -11.28 12.86
CA TYR A 157 -22.34 -9.99 12.67
C TYR A 157 -23.32 -8.83 12.51
N ILE A 158 -24.49 -9.09 11.90
CA ILE A 158 -25.57 -8.09 11.87
C ILE A 158 -26.00 -7.75 13.29
N ASN A 159 -26.28 -8.77 14.11
CA ASN A 159 -26.65 -8.57 15.51
C ASN A 159 -25.56 -7.85 16.31
N LEU A 160 -24.29 -8.17 16.08
CA LEU A 160 -23.16 -7.50 16.71
C LEU A 160 -23.15 -5.99 16.37
N LEU A 161 -23.23 -5.65 15.06
CA LEU A 161 -23.22 -4.26 14.62
C LEU A 161 -24.44 -3.48 15.12
N LEU A 162 -25.63 -4.07 15.11
CA LEU A 162 -26.83 -3.42 15.65
C LEU A 162 -26.70 -3.17 17.16
N ASN A 163 -26.24 -4.16 17.94
CA ASN A 163 -26.04 -4.03 19.38
C ASN A 163 -25.02 -2.95 19.75
N LEU A 164 -23.98 -2.76 18.95
CA LEU A 164 -22.99 -1.69 19.14
C LEU A 164 -23.60 -0.29 19.00
N HIS A 165 -24.71 -0.15 18.30
CA HIS A 165 -25.36 1.14 18.05
C HIS A 165 -26.71 1.30 18.75
N THR A 166 -27.08 0.42 19.71
CA THR A 166 -28.28 0.59 20.56
C THR A 166 -28.09 1.66 21.63
N TYR A 167 -26.83 1.90 22.02
CA TYR A 167 -26.43 2.83 23.09
C TYR A 167 -27.19 2.55 24.41
N ASP A 168 -27.22 1.29 24.81
CA ASP A 168 -27.77 0.78 26.08
C ASP A 168 -26.65 0.28 27.01
N GLN A 169 -27.00 -0.33 28.14
CA GLN A 169 -26.03 -0.91 29.06
C GLN A 169 -25.17 -2.01 28.43
N LYS A 170 -25.74 -2.80 27.52
CA LYS A 170 -25.05 -3.87 26.83
C LYS A 170 -24.00 -3.32 25.87
N SER A 171 -24.33 -2.26 25.12
CA SER A 171 -23.38 -1.61 24.24
C SER A 171 -22.21 -0.97 25.00
N ILE A 172 -22.46 -0.35 26.18
CA ILE A 172 -21.38 0.18 27.03
C ILE A 172 -20.39 -0.93 27.40
N LEU A 173 -20.88 -2.07 27.90
CA LEU A 173 -20.03 -3.22 28.25
C LEU A 173 -19.23 -3.76 27.05
N MET A 174 -19.82 -3.75 25.86
CA MET A 174 -19.11 -4.15 24.62
C MET A 174 -18.00 -3.15 24.28
N PHE A 175 -18.20 -1.85 24.46
CA PHE A 175 -17.16 -0.85 24.22
C PHE A 175 -16.03 -0.92 25.25
N GLU A 176 -16.33 -1.17 26.52
CA GLU A 176 -15.34 -1.36 27.59
C GLU A 176 -14.48 -2.61 27.33
N ASN A 177 -15.05 -3.64 26.70
CA ASN A 177 -14.41 -4.91 26.38
C ASN A 177 -14.21 -5.09 24.87
N LEU A 178 -13.82 -4.04 24.14
CA LEU A 178 -13.70 -4.05 22.68
C LEU A 178 -12.76 -5.16 22.16
N HIS A 179 -11.76 -5.54 22.97
CA HIS A 179 -10.84 -6.63 22.65
C HIS A 179 -11.55 -7.98 22.41
N THR A 180 -12.67 -8.24 23.06
CA THR A 180 -13.44 -9.50 22.93
C THR A 180 -14.11 -9.63 21.56
N ILE A 181 -14.47 -8.52 20.94
CA ILE A 181 -15.16 -8.46 19.63
C ILE A 181 -14.23 -8.00 18.49
N LEU A 182 -12.96 -7.74 18.80
CA LEU A 182 -12.02 -7.20 17.82
C LEU A 182 -11.84 -8.13 16.60
N LYS A 183 -11.83 -9.45 16.82
CA LYS A 183 -11.73 -10.44 15.76
C LYS A 183 -12.92 -10.36 14.79
N ASP A 184 -14.12 -10.16 15.33
CA ASP A 184 -15.35 -10.03 14.53
C ASP A 184 -15.35 -8.71 13.75
N LEU A 185 -14.89 -7.59 14.34
CA LEU A 185 -14.77 -6.31 13.65
C LEU A 185 -13.76 -6.40 12.50
N LYS A 186 -12.61 -7.04 12.70
CA LYS A 186 -11.62 -7.32 11.66
C LYS A 186 -12.22 -8.12 10.51
N TYR A 187 -12.97 -9.18 10.84
CA TYR A 187 -13.66 -10.01 9.83
C TYR A 187 -14.68 -9.19 9.03
N ILE A 188 -15.54 -8.42 9.69
CA ILE A 188 -16.56 -7.60 9.02
C ILE A 188 -15.90 -6.58 8.08
N GLU A 189 -14.83 -5.95 8.53
CA GLU A 189 -14.12 -4.94 7.74
C GLU A 189 -13.51 -5.54 6.47
N ILE A 190 -12.76 -6.65 6.59
CA ILE A 190 -12.13 -7.29 5.44
C ILE A 190 -13.16 -7.95 4.51
N PHE A 191 -14.21 -8.58 5.05
CA PHE A 191 -15.31 -9.14 4.26
C PHE A 191 -15.96 -8.07 3.37
N ASN A 192 -16.29 -6.92 3.96
CA ASN A 192 -16.88 -5.80 3.25
C ASN A 192 -15.94 -5.26 2.15
N HIS A 193 -14.64 -5.18 2.44
CA HIS A 193 -13.64 -4.74 1.47
C HIS A 193 -13.54 -5.71 0.29
N LEU A 194 -13.41 -7.02 0.54
CA LEU A 194 -13.34 -8.05 -0.50
C LEU A 194 -14.59 -8.06 -1.38
N LYS A 195 -15.77 -7.94 -0.78
CA LYS A 195 -17.03 -7.86 -1.52
C LYS A 195 -17.06 -6.67 -2.48
N ARG A 196 -16.60 -5.50 -2.04
CA ARG A 196 -16.48 -4.32 -2.91
C ARG A 196 -15.47 -4.51 -4.03
N LEU A 197 -14.36 -5.20 -3.77
CA LEU A 197 -13.37 -5.52 -4.80
C LEU A 197 -13.96 -6.41 -5.88
N ARG A 198 -14.70 -7.47 -5.49
CA ARG A 198 -15.40 -8.36 -6.44
C ARG A 198 -16.35 -7.60 -7.36
N GLY A 199 -17.09 -6.64 -6.82
CA GLY A 199 -17.99 -5.79 -7.61
C GLY A 199 -17.30 -4.89 -8.63
N LYS A 200 -15.97 -4.75 -8.56
CA LYS A 200 -15.14 -4.00 -9.51
C LYS A 200 -14.39 -4.89 -10.51
N LYS A 201 -14.58 -6.20 -10.45
CA LYS A 201 -13.92 -7.11 -11.40
C LYS A 201 -14.40 -6.83 -12.81
N ILE A 202 -13.47 -6.87 -13.76
CA ILE A 202 -13.79 -6.63 -15.18
C ILE A 202 -14.72 -7.74 -15.67
N THR A 203 -15.78 -7.33 -16.35
CA THR A 203 -16.77 -8.21 -16.98
C THR A 203 -16.87 -8.00 -18.48
N GLN A 204 -16.03 -7.11 -19.06
CA GLN A 204 -16.03 -6.82 -20.47
C GLN A 204 -15.53 -8.01 -21.29
N LYS A 205 -16.11 -8.18 -22.48
CA LYS A 205 -15.75 -9.27 -23.40
C LYS A 205 -14.33 -9.11 -23.92
N ALA A 206 -13.64 -10.21 -24.09
CA ALA A 206 -12.31 -10.28 -24.68
C ALA A 206 -12.37 -10.68 -26.15
N TYR A 207 -11.28 -10.45 -26.87
CA TYR A 207 -11.06 -11.02 -28.19
C TYR A 207 -10.98 -12.54 -28.12
N LYS A 208 -11.67 -13.25 -29.01
CA LYS A 208 -11.50 -14.71 -29.14
C LYS A 208 -10.12 -15.02 -29.69
N ILE A 209 -9.34 -15.80 -28.95
CA ILE A 209 -7.97 -16.16 -29.31
C ILE A 209 -7.90 -17.67 -29.48
N LYS A 210 -7.48 -18.09 -30.68
CA LYS A 210 -7.02 -19.48 -30.90
C LYS A 210 -5.55 -19.52 -30.52
N LEU A 211 -5.22 -20.25 -29.46
CA LEU A 211 -3.84 -20.30 -28.96
C LEU A 211 -2.95 -21.02 -29.96
N PHE A 212 -1.76 -20.45 -30.16
CA PHE A 212 -0.66 -21.10 -30.89
C PHE A 212 0.00 -22.17 -30.00
N ASP A 213 0.35 -23.32 -30.58
CA ASP A 213 1.07 -24.35 -29.84
C ASP A 213 2.55 -23.97 -29.68
N ILE A 214 2.95 -23.78 -28.43
CA ILE A 214 4.31 -23.38 -28.06
C ILE A 214 5.16 -24.55 -27.55
N LYS A 215 4.64 -25.79 -27.59
CA LYS A 215 5.34 -26.95 -27.00
C LYS A 215 6.74 -27.16 -27.64
N ASN A 216 6.79 -27.25 -28.97
CA ASN A 216 8.06 -27.38 -29.68
C ASN A 216 9.04 -26.24 -29.43
N TRP A 217 8.51 -25.01 -29.26
CA TRP A 217 9.35 -23.86 -28.94
C TRP A 217 9.96 -23.99 -27.55
N LEU A 218 9.17 -24.40 -26.54
CA LEU A 218 9.65 -24.61 -25.16
C LEU A 218 10.71 -25.74 -25.08
N GLU A 219 10.52 -26.82 -25.85
CA GLU A 219 11.45 -27.96 -25.88
C GLU A 219 12.79 -27.63 -26.58
N ASN A 220 12.79 -26.65 -27.48
CA ASN A 220 13.99 -26.21 -28.21
C ASN A 220 14.72 -25.04 -27.56
N LEU A 221 14.34 -24.61 -26.36
CA LEU A 221 15.09 -23.59 -25.62
C LEU A 221 16.43 -24.15 -25.14
N GLU A 222 17.47 -23.31 -25.14
CA GLU A 222 18.81 -23.64 -24.62
C GLU A 222 18.84 -23.97 -23.12
N PHE A 223 17.72 -23.79 -22.42
CA PHE A 223 17.56 -24.00 -20.98
C PHE A 223 16.16 -24.57 -20.66
N THR A 224 16.05 -25.28 -19.57
CA THR A 224 14.78 -25.84 -19.11
C THR A 224 14.03 -24.82 -18.26
N PRO A 225 12.75 -24.47 -18.60
CA PRO A 225 11.94 -23.62 -17.76
C PRO A 225 11.70 -24.23 -16.38
N THR A 226 11.67 -23.41 -15.34
CA THR A 226 11.33 -23.86 -13.98
C THR A 226 9.87 -24.28 -13.89
N LYS A 227 9.54 -25.08 -12.88
CA LYS A 227 8.14 -25.50 -12.62
C LYS A 227 7.21 -24.31 -12.48
N ASP A 228 7.63 -23.27 -11.76
CA ASP A 228 6.82 -22.06 -11.54
C ASP A 228 6.61 -21.28 -12.84
N GLN A 229 7.62 -21.20 -13.72
CA GLN A 229 7.48 -20.58 -15.04
C GLN A 229 6.47 -21.35 -15.90
N PHE A 230 6.53 -22.66 -15.86
CA PHE A 230 5.59 -23.53 -16.57
C PHE A 230 4.16 -23.32 -16.06
N CYS A 231 3.96 -23.33 -14.74
CA CYS A 231 2.66 -23.08 -14.13
C CYS A 231 2.11 -21.69 -14.51
N ALA A 232 2.95 -20.67 -14.53
CA ALA A 232 2.54 -19.31 -14.92
C ALA A 232 2.10 -19.25 -16.39
N ILE A 233 2.78 -19.96 -17.30
CA ILE A 233 2.40 -20.05 -18.74
C ILE A 233 1.04 -20.78 -18.88
N GLU A 234 0.82 -21.88 -18.16
CA GLU A 234 -0.47 -22.60 -18.18
C GLU A 234 -1.61 -21.76 -17.60
N ASP A 235 -1.35 -20.98 -16.56
CA ASP A 235 -2.32 -20.02 -16.02
C ASP A 235 -2.70 -18.95 -17.05
N ILE A 236 -1.71 -18.43 -17.80
CA ILE A 236 -1.92 -17.45 -18.86
C ILE A 236 -2.72 -18.05 -20.01
N LYS A 237 -2.43 -19.30 -20.42
CA LYS A 237 -3.23 -20.00 -21.42
C LYS A 237 -4.70 -20.03 -21.06
N LYS A 238 -5.04 -20.39 -19.80
CA LYS A 238 -6.42 -20.40 -19.29
C LYS A 238 -7.06 -19.01 -19.36
N ASP A 239 -6.32 -17.95 -19.02
CA ASP A 239 -6.82 -16.59 -19.10
C ASP A 239 -7.11 -16.16 -20.54
N LEU A 240 -6.21 -16.46 -21.48
CA LEU A 240 -6.31 -16.10 -22.90
C LEU A 240 -7.47 -16.83 -23.62
N GLN A 241 -7.90 -17.99 -23.12
CA GLN A 241 -9.05 -18.75 -23.64
C GLN A 241 -10.39 -18.21 -23.12
N SER A 242 -10.38 -17.26 -22.19
CA SER A 242 -11.61 -16.72 -21.60
C SER A 242 -12.31 -15.72 -22.55
N ASP A 243 -13.63 -15.81 -22.66
CA ASP A 243 -14.46 -14.82 -23.38
C ASP A 243 -14.56 -13.47 -22.63
N ILE A 244 -14.12 -13.41 -21.37
CA ILE A 244 -14.06 -12.20 -20.56
C ILE A 244 -12.59 -11.82 -20.40
N ALA A 245 -12.28 -10.54 -20.61
CA ALA A 245 -10.93 -10.03 -20.47
C ALA A 245 -10.37 -10.27 -19.06
N LYS A 246 -9.20 -10.83 -18.98
CA LYS A 246 -8.51 -11.14 -17.73
C LYS A 246 -7.36 -10.17 -17.50
N ARG A 247 -7.16 -9.86 -16.23
CA ARG A 247 -5.94 -9.20 -15.75
C ARG A 247 -5.18 -10.18 -14.88
N ARG A 248 -3.88 -10.36 -15.18
CA ARG A 248 -2.97 -11.21 -14.39
C ARG A 248 -1.74 -10.42 -13.99
N VAL A 249 -1.29 -10.65 -12.76
CA VAL A 249 0.02 -10.18 -12.28
C VAL A 249 0.93 -11.40 -12.17
N VAL A 250 1.99 -11.42 -12.95
CA VAL A 250 3.10 -12.38 -12.85
C VAL A 250 4.15 -11.78 -11.94
N MET A 251 4.31 -12.34 -10.77
CA MET A 251 5.17 -11.83 -9.73
C MET A 251 6.33 -12.78 -9.47
N GLY A 252 7.54 -12.23 -9.48
CA GLY A 252 8.74 -13.01 -9.22
C GLY A 252 9.94 -12.11 -9.01
N ASP A 253 10.90 -12.59 -8.26
CA ASP A 253 12.11 -11.85 -7.92
C ASP A 253 12.94 -11.44 -9.14
N VAL A 254 13.89 -10.54 -8.94
CA VAL A 254 14.87 -10.17 -9.98
C VAL A 254 15.66 -11.41 -10.43
N GLY A 255 15.66 -11.68 -11.73
CA GLY A 255 16.37 -12.82 -12.31
C GLY A 255 15.60 -14.15 -12.31
N CYS A 256 14.33 -14.21 -11.90
CA CYS A 256 13.53 -15.43 -11.95
C CYS A 256 13.05 -15.80 -13.38
N GLY A 257 13.45 -15.05 -14.42
CA GLY A 257 13.15 -15.36 -15.83
C GLY A 257 11.75 -14.93 -16.29
N LYS A 258 11.22 -13.81 -15.80
CA LYS A 258 9.94 -13.22 -16.25
C LYS A 258 9.89 -12.99 -17.77
N THR A 259 11.03 -12.66 -18.38
CA THR A 259 11.14 -12.44 -19.84
C THR A 259 10.69 -13.65 -20.63
N LEU A 260 11.02 -14.87 -20.20
CA LEU A 260 10.55 -16.10 -20.86
C LEU A 260 9.03 -16.17 -20.93
N ILE A 261 8.36 -15.89 -19.80
CA ILE A 261 6.90 -15.95 -19.70
C ILE A 261 6.26 -14.87 -20.57
N LEU A 262 6.87 -13.69 -20.62
CA LEU A 262 6.47 -12.59 -21.48
C LEU A 262 6.52 -12.99 -22.95
N LEU A 263 7.63 -13.58 -23.40
CA LEU A 263 7.81 -14.05 -24.78
C LEU A 263 6.85 -15.20 -25.10
N ALA A 264 6.69 -16.17 -24.20
CA ALA A 264 5.71 -17.24 -24.32
C ALA A 264 4.28 -16.69 -24.48
N SER A 265 3.92 -15.69 -23.70
CA SER A 265 2.58 -15.06 -23.77
C SER A 265 2.34 -14.39 -25.14
N SER A 266 3.37 -13.73 -25.69
CA SER A 266 3.29 -13.15 -27.03
C SER A 266 3.14 -14.22 -28.11
N LEU A 267 3.89 -15.32 -28.04
CA LEU A 267 3.83 -16.42 -28.99
C LEU A 267 2.48 -17.16 -28.92
N LEU A 268 1.89 -17.32 -27.73
CA LEU A 268 0.59 -17.96 -27.54
C LEU A 268 -0.55 -17.27 -28.33
N VAL A 269 -0.47 -15.97 -28.54
CA VAL A 269 -1.52 -15.22 -29.26
C VAL A 269 -1.26 -15.09 -30.76
N TYR A 270 -0.13 -15.63 -31.28
CA TYR A 270 0.17 -15.63 -32.71
C TYR A 270 -0.97 -16.27 -33.53
N PRO A 271 -1.36 -15.74 -34.70
CA PRO A 271 -0.80 -14.59 -35.43
C PRO A 271 -1.39 -13.22 -34.99
N LYS A 272 -2.15 -13.19 -33.90
CA LYS A 272 -2.70 -11.93 -33.37
C LYS A 272 -1.60 -11.07 -32.76
N LYS A 273 -1.88 -9.78 -32.62
CA LYS A 273 -0.95 -8.78 -32.13
C LYS A 273 -0.89 -8.72 -30.62
N SER A 274 0.32 -8.62 -30.08
CA SER A 274 0.59 -8.32 -28.67
C SER A 274 1.44 -7.05 -28.53
N ILE A 275 1.26 -6.33 -27.44
CA ILE A 275 2.03 -5.13 -27.08
C ILE A 275 2.77 -5.37 -25.78
N LEU A 276 4.03 -4.95 -25.71
CA LEU A 276 4.83 -4.94 -24.51
C LEU A 276 5.29 -3.53 -24.17
N MET A 277 4.99 -3.08 -22.98
CA MET A 277 5.46 -1.81 -22.42
C MET A 277 6.54 -2.07 -21.37
N ALA A 278 7.73 -1.50 -21.60
CA ALA A 278 8.83 -1.49 -20.66
C ALA A 278 9.00 -0.09 -20.04
N PRO A 279 9.50 0.03 -18.80
CA PRO A 279 9.65 1.31 -18.11
C PRO A 279 10.75 2.21 -18.68
N THR A 280 11.76 1.65 -19.34
CA THR A 280 12.91 2.38 -19.91
C THR A 280 13.23 1.89 -21.33
N SER A 281 13.86 2.78 -22.12
CA SER A 281 14.29 2.45 -23.48
C SER A 281 15.31 1.32 -23.51
N ILE A 282 16.23 1.31 -22.56
CA ILE A 282 17.26 0.26 -22.45
C ILE A 282 16.62 -1.11 -22.21
N LEU A 283 15.64 -1.19 -21.31
CA LEU A 283 14.95 -2.44 -21.04
C LEU A 283 14.13 -2.90 -22.24
N ALA A 284 13.47 -1.96 -22.93
CA ALA A 284 12.76 -2.26 -24.17
C ALA A 284 13.70 -2.85 -25.24
N GLU A 285 14.90 -2.27 -25.42
CA GLU A 285 15.92 -2.78 -26.32
C GLU A 285 16.43 -4.16 -25.93
N GLN A 286 16.71 -4.38 -24.64
CA GLN A 286 17.14 -5.69 -24.14
C GLN A 286 16.09 -6.77 -24.42
N ILE A 287 14.82 -6.48 -24.11
CA ILE A 287 13.72 -7.43 -24.37
C ILE A 287 13.57 -7.66 -25.88
N TYR A 288 13.74 -6.63 -26.71
CA TYR A 288 13.68 -6.75 -28.16
C TYR A 288 14.78 -7.68 -28.70
N HIS A 289 16.03 -7.51 -28.27
CA HIS A 289 17.12 -8.38 -28.67
C HIS A 289 16.91 -9.82 -28.19
N GLU A 290 16.42 -10.00 -26.99
CA GLU A 290 16.11 -11.33 -26.45
C GLU A 290 14.92 -11.97 -27.18
N ALA A 291 13.90 -11.19 -27.52
CA ALA A 291 12.78 -11.64 -28.34
C ALA A 291 13.23 -12.09 -29.73
N LYS A 292 14.12 -11.33 -30.40
CA LYS A 292 14.71 -11.70 -31.70
C LYS A 292 15.57 -12.97 -31.62
N ARG A 293 16.22 -13.23 -30.48
CA ARG A 293 17.02 -14.44 -30.26
C ARG A 293 16.18 -15.68 -30.02
N LEU A 294 15.14 -15.54 -29.15
CA LEU A 294 14.39 -16.68 -28.62
C LEU A 294 13.12 -17.00 -29.41
N LEU A 295 12.43 -16.00 -29.97
CA LEU A 295 11.17 -16.25 -30.67
C LEU A 295 11.41 -16.77 -32.09
N PRO A 296 10.48 -17.56 -32.65
CA PRO A 296 10.59 -18.08 -34.00
C PRO A 296 10.71 -16.96 -35.06
N LYS A 297 11.45 -17.21 -36.12
CA LYS A 297 11.74 -16.24 -37.21
C LYS A 297 10.49 -15.71 -37.93
N PHE A 298 9.38 -16.43 -37.87
CA PHE A 298 8.11 -15.98 -38.46
C PHE A 298 7.41 -14.89 -37.65
N MET A 299 7.85 -14.63 -36.39
CA MET A 299 7.33 -13.56 -35.56
C MET A 299 7.92 -12.20 -35.99
N ASN A 300 7.07 -11.33 -36.52
CA ASN A 300 7.45 -9.95 -36.80
C ASN A 300 7.48 -9.13 -35.53
N ILE A 301 8.67 -8.74 -35.08
CA ILE A 301 8.90 -8.02 -33.82
C ILE A 301 9.43 -6.63 -34.15
N ILE A 302 8.82 -5.60 -33.63
CA ILE A 302 9.26 -4.21 -33.78
C ILE A 302 9.52 -3.54 -32.44
N LEU A 303 10.51 -2.65 -32.44
CA LEU A 303 10.83 -1.78 -31.30
C LEU A 303 10.46 -0.35 -31.63
N LEU A 304 9.52 0.23 -30.88
CA LEU A 304 9.11 1.63 -31.03
C LEU A 304 9.86 2.51 -30.04
N LYS A 305 10.75 3.34 -30.57
CA LYS A 305 11.45 4.39 -29.80
C LYS A 305 10.67 5.70 -29.92
N GLY A 306 10.53 6.44 -28.81
CA GLY A 306 9.89 7.76 -28.84
C GLY A 306 10.62 8.75 -29.76
N GLY A 307 9.86 9.57 -30.51
CA GLY A 307 10.40 10.72 -31.26
C GLY A 307 10.54 10.60 -32.77
N LYS A 308 10.35 9.43 -33.38
CA LYS A 308 10.36 9.30 -34.86
C LYS A 308 8.95 9.09 -35.40
N LYS A 309 8.46 10.04 -36.19
CA LYS A 309 7.33 9.85 -37.11
C LYS A 309 7.90 9.42 -38.45
N ASP A 310 7.96 8.12 -38.69
CA ASP A 310 8.31 7.55 -39.99
C ASP A 310 7.02 7.05 -40.66
N LYS A 311 6.75 7.42 -41.90
CA LYS A 311 5.59 6.93 -42.66
C LYS A 311 5.62 5.40 -42.83
N ASP A 312 6.79 4.80 -42.88
CA ASP A 312 6.97 3.36 -42.96
C ASP A 312 6.62 2.64 -41.63
N LEU A 313 6.56 3.40 -40.53
CA LEU A 313 6.29 2.85 -39.20
C LEU A 313 4.85 2.31 -39.09
N ASP A 314 3.88 2.94 -39.73
CA ASP A 314 2.49 2.52 -39.67
C ASP A 314 2.23 1.22 -40.43
N GLU A 315 2.98 0.99 -41.50
CA GLU A 315 2.92 -0.28 -42.23
C GLU A 315 3.62 -1.40 -41.47
N LEU A 316 4.76 -1.14 -40.84
CA LEU A 316 5.43 -2.07 -39.95
C LEU A 316 4.59 -2.44 -38.73
N LYS A 317 3.86 -1.48 -38.14
CA LYS A 317 2.92 -1.74 -37.03
C LYS A 317 1.78 -2.66 -37.44
N LYS A 318 1.27 -2.55 -38.69
CA LYS A 318 0.20 -3.43 -39.19
C LYS A 318 0.66 -4.88 -39.29
N GLN A 319 1.88 -5.11 -39.73
CA GLN A 319 2.47 -6.45 -39.92
C GLN A 319 3.09 -7.05 -38.66
N ALA A 320 3.26 -6.26 -37.59
CA ALA A 320 3.89 -6.71 -36.35
C ALA A 320 3.00 -7.66 -35.53
N HIS A 321 3.60 -8.74 -35.04
CA HIS A 321 2.99 -9.67 -34.09
C HIS A 321 3.31 -9.28 -32.64
N LEU A 322 4.52 -8.74 -32.40
CA LEU A 322 4.94 -8.19 -31.09
C LEU A 322 5.48 -6.77 -31.27
N ILE A 323 4.86 -5.82 -30.58
CA ILE A 323 5.30 -4.43 -30.52
C ILE A 323 5.87 -4.16 -29.14
N ILE A 324 7.16 -3.81 -29.09
CA ILE A 324 7.88 -3.49 -27.85
C ILE A 324 8.16 -1.99 -27.82
N GLY A 325 7.95 -1.33 -26.68
CA GLY A 325 8.29 0.08 -26.52
C GLY A 325 8.12 0.57 -25.07
N THR A 326 8.24 1.87 -24.90
CA THR A 326 8.07 2.50 -23.58
C THR A 326 6.65 3.07 -23.41
N HIS A 327 6.44 3.86 -22.34
CA HIS A 327 5.18 4.58 -22.08
C HIS A 327 4.70 5.45 -23.28
N ALA A 328 5.56 5.76 -24.23
CA ALA A 328 5.17 6.47 -25.45
C ALA A 328 4.09 5.70 -26.27
N LEU A 329 4.03 4.38 -26.12
CA LEU A 329 3.00 3.54 -26.74
C LEU A 329 1.57 3.91 -26.28
N ILE A 330 1.39 4.41 -25.07
CA ILE A 330 0.08 4.79 -24.52
C ILE A 330 -0.54 5.99 -25.25
N TYR A 331 0.28 6.80 -25.89
CA TYR A 331 -0.14 8.03 -26.57
C TYR A 331 -0.27 7.87 -28.08
N GLN A 332 -0.01 6.68 -28.61
CA GLN A 332 -0.24 6.39 -30.01
C GLN A 332 -1.67 5.94 -30.24
N GLU A 333 -2.27 6.42 -31.31
CA GLU A 333 -3.62 6.03 -31.71
C GLU A 333 -3.62 4.60 -32.25
N GLU A 334 -4.58 3.80 -31.80
CA GLU A 334 -5.02 2.49 -32.28
C GLU A 334 -3.97 1.38 -32.45
N PHE A 335 -3.89 0.54 -31.43
CA PHE A 335 -3.34 -0.80 -31.58
C PHE A 335 -4.47 -1.84 -31.54
N ASP A 336 -4.67 -2.56 -32.63
CA ASP A 336 -5.55 -3.73 -32.65
C ASP A 336 -4.82 -4.93 -32.01
N ALA A 337 -4.61 -4.85 -30.70
CA ALA A 337 -3.91 -5.88 -29.94
C ALA A 337 -4.88 -6.67 -29.06
N VAL A 338 -4.69 -7.99 -29.02
CA VAL A 338 -5.49 -8.88 -28.18
C VAL A 338 -4.88 -9.11 -26.80
N LEU A 339 -3.59 -8.79 -26.67
CA LEU A 339 -2.82 -8.92 -25.43
C LEU A 339 -1.95 -7.69 -25.20
N VAL A 340 -2.03 -7.14 -23.98
CA VAL A 340 -1.17 -6.05 -23.50
C VAL A 340 -0.35 -6.55 -22.33
N MET A 341 0.96 -6.43 -22.43
CA MET A 341 1.93 -6.82 -21.41
C MET A 341 2.65 -5.59 -20.88
N ILE A 342 2.83 -5.51 -19.56
CA ILE A 342 3.42 -4.36 -18.88
C ILE A 342 4.50 -4.86 -17.93
N ASP A 343 5.74 -4.48 -18.17
CA ASP A 343 6.82 -4.80 -17.24
C ASP A 343 6.99 -3.67 -16.23
N GLU A 344 7.21 -4.02 -14.94
CA GLU A 344 7.39 -3.11 -13.80
C GLU A 344 6.31 -2.02 -13.69
N GLN A 345 5.05 -2.43 -13.65
CA GLN A 345 3.87 -1.54 -13.64
C GLN A 345 3.95 -0.41 -12.60
N HIS A 346 4.58 -0.64 -11.45
CA HIS A 346 4.70 0.36 -10.38
C HIS A 346 5.48 1.62 -10.81
N ARG A 347 6.24 1.55 -11.90
CA ARG A 347 6.99 2.67 -12.51
C ARG A 347 6.13 3.58 -13.38
N PHE A 348 4.89 3.16 -13.70
CA PHE A 348 3.96 3.96 -14.48
C PHE A 348 3.08 4.82 -13.57
N GLY A 349 2.89 6.10 -13.92
CA GLY A 349 2.00 7.01 -13.20
C GLY A 349 0.53 6.55 -13.23
N SER A 350 -0.28 7.04 -12.28
CA SER A 350 -1.70 6.67 -12.16
C SER A 350 -2.49 6.93 -13.45
N ASN A 351 -2.27 8.08 -14.11
CA ASN A 351 -2.92 8.44 -15.37
C ASN A 351 -2.52 7.53 -16.53
N GLN A 352 -1.25 7.12 -16.57
CA GLN A 352 -0.74 6.18 -17.58
C GLN A 352 -1.37 4.80 -17.39
N ARG A 353 -1.48 4.32 -16.15
CA ARG A 353 -2.14 3.04 -15.83
C ARG A 353 -3.62 3.04 -16.22
N GLN A 354 -4.31 4.18 -16.06
CA GLN A 354 -5.69 4.30 -16.46
C GLN A 354 -5.85 4.27 -17.99
N LYS A 355 -4.99 4.98 -18.74
CA LYS A 355 -4.97 4.93 -20.21
C LYS A 355 -4.69 3.54 -20.77
N ILE A 356 -3.78 2.79 -20.14
CA ILE A 356 -3.52 1.39 -20.50
C ILE A 356 -4.80 0.53 -20.40
N ALA A 357 -5.59 0.77 -19.36
CA ALA A 357 -6.85 0.06 -19.16
C ALA A 357 -7.92 0.40 -20.23
N THR A 358 -7.75 1.51 -20.92
CA THR A 358 -8.68 2.03 -21.93
C THR A 358 -8.14 1.93 -23.37
N LEU A 359 -6.97 1.30 -23.57
CA LEU A 359 -6.48 0.98 -24.91
C LEU A 359 -7.51 0.13 -25.66
N ASN A 360 -7.92 0.56 -26.87
CA ASN A 360 -8.94 -0.09 -27.71
C ASN A 360 -10.40 0.16 -27.34
N GLN A 361 -10.77 1.28 -26.73
CA GLN A 361 -12.19 1.59 -26.40
C GLN A 361 -13.13 1.74 -27.62
N LYS A 362 -12.64 1.69 -28.86
CA LYS A 362 -13.50 1.76 -30.07
C LYS A 362 -14.23 0.46 -30.39
N SER A 363 -13.92 -0.66 -29.73
CA SER A 363 -14.63 -1.93 -29.83
C SER A 363 -15.22 -2.34 -28.48
N ASP A 364 -16.33 -3.08 -28.50
CA ASP A 364 -16.90 -3.71 -27.29
C ASP A 364 -15.97 -4.79 -26.70
N LEU A 365 -14.87 -5.11 -27.37
CA LEU A 365 -13.88 -6.09 -26.98
C LEU A 365 -12.62 -5.39 -26.47
N ILE A 366 -12.11 -5.87 -25.33
CA ILE A 366 -10.87 -5.36 -24.75
C ILE A 366 -9.78 -6.44 -24.68
N PRO A 367 -8.49 -6.07 -24.73
CA PRO A 367 -7.40 -7.02 -24.64
C PRO A 367 -7.28 -7.66 -23.25
N HIS A 368 -6.69 -8.85 -23.19
CA HIS A 368 -6.16 -9.37 -21.93
C HIS A 368 -4.95 -8.55 -21.49
N ILE A 369 -4.75 -8.41 -20.18
CA ILE A 369 -3.65 -7.61 -19.62
C ILE A 369 -2.81 -8.50 -18.71
N ILE A 370 -1.51 -8.58 -18.98
CA ILE A 370 -0.55 -9.26 -18.12
C ILE A 370 0.46 -8.22 -17.60
N GLN A 371 0.62 -8.17 -16.30
CA GLN A 371 1.54 -7.26 -15.62
C GLN A 371 2.66 -8.08 -14.99
N PHE A 372 3.90 -7.65 -15.22
CA PHE A 372 5.07 -8.29 -14.63
C PHE A 372 5.64 -7.38 -13.52
N SER A 373 6.02 -7.96 -12.39
CA SER A 373 6.63 -7.22 -11.28
C SER A 373 7.79 -7.99 -10.67
N ALA A 374 8.91 -7.29 -10.45
CA ALA A 374 10.05 -7.79 -9.69
C ALA A 374 9.97 -7.42 -8.21
N THR A 375 9.00 -6.59 -7.80
CA THR A 375 8.73 -6.31 -6.40
C THR A 375 7.67 -7.27 -5.88
N PRO A 376 8.03 -8.26 -5.07
CA PRO A 376 7.05 -9.08 -4.40
C PRO A 376 6.17 -8.22 -3.48
N ILE A 377 4.87 -8.49 -3.46
CA ILE A 377 3.96 -7.93 -2.47
C ILE A 377 3.70 -8.97 -1.38
N PRO A 378 3.41 -8.55 -0.15
CA PRO A 378 3.06 -9.45 0.92
C PRO A 378 1.92 -10.38 0.54
N ARG A 379 1.97 -11.62 1.02
CA ARG A 379 1.00 -12.67 0.68
C ARG A 379 -0.44 -12.23 0.95
N THR A 380 -0.70 -11.67 2.11
CA THR A 380 -2.02 -11.17 2.50
C THR A 380 -2.55 -10.12 1.53
N LEU A 381 -1.70 -9.16 1.13
CA LEU A 381 -2.09 -8.11 0.18
C LEU A 381 -2.39 -8.71 -1.22
N SER A 382 -1.60 -9.68 -1.68
CA SER A 382 -1.87 -10.36 -2.95
C SER A 382 -3.18 -11.16 -2.91
N MET A 383 -3.48 -11.77 -1.76
CA MET A 383 -4.74 -12.49 -1.55
C MET A 383 -5.95 -11.54 -1.58
N ILE A 384 -5.85 -10.33 -1.03
CA ILE A 384 -6.90 -9.31 -1.11
C ILE A 384 -7.07 -8.87 -2.57
N GLN A 385 -5.98 -8.53 -3.24
CA GLN A 385 -6.01 -8.08 -4.63
C GLN A 385 -6.46 -9.17 -5.63
N SER A 386 -6.37 -10.45 -5.25
CA SER A 386 -6.83 -11.56 -6.11
C SER A 386 -8.34 -11.55 -6.38
N GLU A 387 -9.10 -10.74 -5.67
CA GLU A 387 -10.50 -10.47 -5.99
C GLU A 387 -10.67 -9.58 -7.24
N LEU A 388 -9.62 -8.84 -7.62
CA LEU A 388 -9.63 -7.98 -8.82
C LEU A 388 -8.84 -8.56 -9.99
N VAL A 389 -7.67 -9.17 -9.70
CA VAL A 389 -6.69 -9.63 -10.68
C VAL A 389 -6.21 -11.03 -10.34
N ASN A 390 -5.86 -11.81 -11.35
CA ASN A 390 -5.26 -13.13 -11.15
C ASN A 390 -3.77 -12.99 -10.83
N PHE A 391 -3.20 -13.89 -10.02
CA PHE A 391 -1.79 -13.89 -9.67
C PHE A 391 -1.13 -15.21 -10.09
N SER A 392 0.10 -15.11 -10.61
CA SER A 392 1.05 -16.23 -10.74
C SER A 392 2.36 -15.84 -10.05
N PHE A 393 2.86 -16.71 -9.17
CA PHE A 393 4.07 -16.46 -8.39
C PHE A 393 5.22 -17.33 -8.92
N ILE A 394 6.37 -16.71 -9.20
CA ILE A 394 7.59 -17.39 -9.62
C ILE A 394 8.56 -17.28 -8.45
N LYS A 395 8.64 -18.32 -7.65
CA LYS A 395 9.54 -18.43 -6.49
C LYS A 395 10.84 -19.13 -6.86
N GLN A 396 10.77 -20.11 -7.76
CA GLN A 396 11.95 -20.84 -8.21
C GLN A 396 12.86 -19.95 -9.05
N MET A 397 14.14 -19.94 -8.69
CA MET A 397 15.16 -19.28 -9.46
C MET A 397 15.79 -20.27 -10.46
N PRO A 398 16.07 -19.86 -11.73
CA PRO A 398 16.73 -20.73 -12.71
C PRO A 398 18.19 -21.05 -12.35
N PHE A 399 18.78 -20.30 -11.42
CA PHE A 399 20.14 -20.51 -10.91
C PHE A 399 20.22 -20.11 -9.43
N LYS A 400 21.18 -20.69 -8.71
CA LYS A 400 21.43 -20.34 -7.31
C LYS A 400 22.12 -18.99 -7.24
N LYS A 401 21.50 -18.03 -6.52
CA LYS A 401 22.14 -16.74 -6.23
C LYS A 401 23.13 -16.92 -5.08
N ASP A 402 24.39 -16.53 -5.30
CA ASP A 402 25.40 -16.44 -4.27
C ASP A 402 25.72 -14.96 -4.00
N ILE A 403 24.90 -14.34 -3.14
CA ILE A 403 25.03 -12.92 -2.77
C ILE A 403 25.25 -12.83 -1.27
N LYS A 404 26.43 -12.38 -0.86
CA LYS A 404 26.77 -12.11 0.54
C LYS A 404 26.45 -10.65 0.85
N THR A 405 25.61 -10.41 1.87
CA THR A 405 25.18 -9.06 2.26
C THR A 405 25.79 -8.68 3.60
N PHE A 406 26.46 -7.53 3.66
CA PHE A 406 27.14 -7.01 4.84
C PHE A 406 26.63 -5.61 5.19
N CYS A 407 26.39 -5.38 6.48
CA CYS A 407 26.18 -4.04 7.00
C CYS A 407 27.53 -3.51 7.46
N ILE A 408 27.95 -2.35 6.96
CA ILE A 408 29.27 -1.75 7.22
C ILE A 408 29.16 -0.31 7.73
N GLN A 409 30.18 0.11 8.45
CA GLN A 409 30.34 1.46 9.02
C GLN A 409 31.71 2.05 8.60
N ASP A 410 32.02 3.29 9.02
CA ASP A 410 33.29 3.97 8.69
C ASP A 410 34.53 3.13 8.97
N LYS A 411 34.54 2.42 10.09
CA LYS A 411 35.66 1.53 10.49
C LYS A 411 35.93 0.40 9.50
N ASP A 412 34.94 0.00 8.73
CA ASP A 412 35.01 -1.12 7.78
C ASP A 412 35.41 -0.66 6.36
N PHE A 413 35.62 0.66 6.15
CA PHE A 413 35.89 1.22 4.83
C PHE A 413 37.16 0.66 4.19
N LYS A 414 38.22 0.40 4.98
CA LYS A 414 39.46 -0.20 4.48
C LYS A 414 39.19 -1.60 3.91
N PHE A 415 38.44 -2.42 4.64
CA PHE A 415 38.02 -3.76 4.17
C PHE A 415 37.20 -3.68 2.88
N LEU A 416 36.27 -2.72 2.79
CA LEU A 416 35.49 -2.50 1.56
C LEU A 416 36.40 -2.19 0.36
N LEU A 417 37.41 -1.30 0.53
CA LEU A 417 38.35 -0.96 -0.56
C LEU A 417 39.20 -2.15 -0.98
N GLU A 418 39.68 -2.96 -0.03
CA GLU A 418 40.42 -4.19 -0.33
C GLU A 418 39.57 -5.14 -1.19
N LYS A 419 38.29 -5.31 -0.83
CA LYS A 419 37.37 -6.16 -1.61
C LYS A 419 37.08 -5.61 -2.98
N ILE A 420 36.87 -4.31 -3.12
CA ILE A 420 36.71 -3.64 -4.42
C ILE A 420 37.93 -3.91 -5.30
N ASN A 421 39.14 -3.73 -4.79
CA ASN A 421 40.37 -3.99 -5.54
C ASN A 421 40.50 -5.45 -6.00
N GLN A 422 40.14 -6.41 -5.13
CA GLN A 422 40.12 -7.83 -5.48
C GLN A 422 39.16 -8.15 -6.63
N GLU A 423 37.97 -7.57 -6.62
CA GLU A 423 36.98 -7.81 -7.65
C GLU A 423 37.34 -7.11 -8.97
N LEU A 424 37.90 -5.90 -8.91
CA LEU A 424 38.42 -5.22 -10.11
C LEU A 424 39.58 -5.98 -10.75
N ALA A 425 40.47 -6.59 -9.96
CA ALA A 425 41.55 -7.44 -10.46
C ALA A 425 41.04 -8.67 -11.24
N LYS A 426 39.81 -9.15 -10.94
CA LYS A 426 39.12 -10.20 -11.68
C LYS A 426 38.36 -9.69 -12.91
N ASN A 427 38.52 -8.43 -13.29
CA ASN A 427 37.74 -7.75 -14.34
C ASN A 427 36.22 -7.68 -14.06
N HIS A 428 35.83 -7.69 -12.79
CA HIS A 428 34.45 -7.50 -12.38
C HIS A 428 34.11 -6.01 -12.29
N GLN A 429 32.81 -5.71 -12.23
CA GLN A 429 32.27 -4.36 -12.14
C GLN A 429 31.72 -4.06 -10.76
N ILE A 430 31.78 -2.81 -10.37
CA ILE A 430 31.35 -2.30 -9.07
C ILE A 430 30.30 -1.20 -9.30
N ILE A 431 29.23 -1.18 -8.50
CA ILE A 431 28.30 -0.05 -8.44
C ILE A 431 28.29 0.52 -7.02
N ILE A 432 28.36 1.84 -6.91
CA ILE A 432 28.23 2.56 -5.64
C ILE A 432 27.05 3.52 -5.76
N ILE A 433 26.06 3.31 -4.89
CA ILE A 433 24.82 4.08 -4.87
C ILE A 433 24.89 5.14 -3.79
N TYR A 434 24.80 6.40 -4.19
CA TYR A 434 24.73 7.55 -3.29
C TYR A 434 23.28 8.01 -3.10
N PRO A 435 22.94 8.54 -1.89
CA PRO A 435 21.57 8.93 -1.59
C PRO A 435 21.14 10.21 -2.31
N LEU A 436 22.07 11.11 -2.62
CA LEU A 436 21.83 12.41 -3.24
C LEU A 436 22.80 12.68 -4.38
N VAL A 437 22.38 13.57 -5.31
CA VAL A 437 23.22 14.06 -6.41
C VAL A 437 24.17 15.15 -5.90
N SER A 438 23.64 16.17 -5.25
CA SER A 438 24.37 17.35 -4.75
C SER A 438 24.29 17.44 -3.22
N GLU A 439 25.15 18.26 -2.64
CA GLU A 439 25.26 18.51 -1.21
C GLU A 439 23.92 18.88 -0.56
N SER A 440 23.71 18.43 0.66
CA SER A 440 22.54 18.75 1.49
C SER A 440 22.97 19.12 2.90
N GLN A 441 22.58 20.28 3.37
CA GLN A 441 22.86 20.74 4.75
C GLN A 441 22.24 19.86 5.85
N THR A 442 21.30 19.00 5.49
CA THR A 442 20.58 18.11 6.42
C THR A 442 21.10 16.67 6.42
N MET A 443 22.11 16.35 5.61
CA MET A 443 22.63 15.00 5.46
C MET A 443 24.09 14.89 5.84
N GLU A 444 24.42 13.95 6.72
CA GLU A 444 25.80 13.61 7.13
C GLU A 444 26.56 12.76 6.09
N TYR A 445 25.89 12.29 5.04
CA TYR A 445 26.47 11.45 3.99
C TYR A 445 26.92 12.28 2.81
N LEU A 446 28.08 11.92 2.25
CA LEU A 446 28.54 12.53 1.01
C LEU A 446 27.51 12.33 -0.12
N SER A 447 27.31 13.37 -0.90
CA SER A 447 26.58 13.31 -2.16
C SER A 447 27.42 12.65 -3.25
N LEU A 448 26.79 12.37 -4.39
CA LEU A 448 27.47 11.85 -5.56
C LEU A 448 28.58 12.80 -6.05
N GLU A 449 28.30 14.12 -6.05
CA GLU A 449 29.24 15.14 -6.50
C GLU A 449 30.45 15.31 -5.59
N GLU A 450 30.25 15.22 -4.26
CA GLU A 450 31.35 15.30 -3.29
C GLU A 450 32.24 14.06 -3.34
N ALA A 451 31.67 12.90 -3.59
CA ALA A 451 32.41 11.64 -3.60
C ALA A 451 33.15 11.36 -4.91
N LYS A 452 32.74 11.99 -6.04
CA LYS A 452 33.26 11.65 -7.37
C LYS A 452 34.77 11.81 -7.50
N ASP A 453 35.36 12.89 -6.96
CA ASP A 453 36.76 13.21 -7.13
C ASP A 453 37.67 12.17 -6.46
N TYR A 454 37.27 11.65 -5.32
CA TYR A 454 37.97 10.54 -4.65
C TYR A 454 38.06 9.29 -5.57
N TRP A 455 36.95 8.90 -6.19
CA TRP A 455 36.92 7.70 -7.02
C TRP A 455 37.62 7.88 -8.35
N LEU A 456 37.48 9.07 -8.97
CA LEU A 456 38.15 9.41 -10.22
C LEU A 456 39.67 9.49 -10.07
N SER A 457 40.18 9.99 -8.92
CA SER A 457 41.62 10.06 -8.65
C SER A 457 42.25 8.69 -8.40
N LYS A 458 41.49 7.74 -7.87
CA LYS A 458 42.00 6.44 -7.42
C LYS A 458 41.84 5.32 -8.42
N TYR A 459 40.82 5.38 -9.27
CA TYR A 459 40.46 4.28 -10.18
C TYR A 459 40.29 4.75 -11.61
N LYS A 460 40.61 3.87 -12.59
CA LYS A 460 40.37 4.10 -14.03
C LYS A 460 38.98 3.59 -14.42
N ASN A 461 38.43 4.10 -15.52
CA ASN A 461 37.14 3.70 -16.08
C ASN A 461 35.96 3.83 -15.08
N VAL A 462 35.97 4.96 -14.34
CA VAL A 462 34.88 5.35 -13.44
C VAL A 462 33.84 6.12 -14.23
N TYR A 463 32.60 5.67 -14.17
CA TYR A 463 31.44 6.29 -14.81
C TYR A 463 30.51 6.88 -13.76
N ILE A 464 29.85 7.98 -14.11
CA ILE A 464 28.97 8.70 -13.18
C ILE A 464 27.66 9.00 -13.88
N THR A 465 26.53 8.70 -13.23
CA THR A 465 25.21 9.05 -13.75
C THR A 465 24.17 9.19 -12.64
N HIS A 466 23.10 9.91 -12.93
CA HIS A 466 21.97 10.09 -12.00
C HIS A 466 20.63 10.24 -12.75
N GLY A 467 19.52 10.28 -12.02
CA GLY A 467 18.18 10.22 -12.59
C GLY A 467 17.80 11.37 -13.54
N LYS A 468 18.42 12.54 -13.40
CA LYS A 468 18.17 13.72 -14.23
C LYS A 468 19.14 13.84 -15.43
N ASP A 469 20.11 12.93 -15.52
CA ASP A 469 21.09 12.94 -16.59
C ASP A 469 20.44 12.56 -17.92
N LYS A 470 20.58 13.42 -18.93
CA LYS A 470 20.04 13.21 -20.26
C LYS A 470 20.77 12.08 -21.01
N ASN A 471 22.05 11.90 -20.72
CA ASN A 471 22.91 10.92 -21.37
C ASN A 471 23.04 9.62 -20.58
N LYS A 472 22.21 9.42 -19.54
CA LYS A 472 22.29 8.27 -18.66
C LYS A 472 22.30 6.92 -19.40
N ASP A 473 21.50 6.79 -20.44
CA ASP A 473 21.37 5.55 -21.20
C ASP A 473 22.66 5.23 -21.96
N GLN A 474 23.33 6.24 -22.51
CA GLN A 474 24.62 6.10 -23.16
C GLN A 474 25.71 5.73 -22.14
N ILE A 475 25.78 6.46 -21.01
CA ILE A 475 26.74 6.21 -19.93
C ILE A 475 26.62 4.77 -19.40
N LEU A 476 25.40 4.31 -19.22
CA LEU A 476 25.15 2.95 -18.74
C LEU A 476 25.55 1.88 -19.77
N GLN A 477 25.38 2.16 -21.06
CA GLN A 477 25.83 1.26 -22.13
C GLN A 477 27.37 1.20 -22.20
N GLU A 478 28.04 2.35 -22.14
CA GLU A 478 29.51 2.43 -22.12
C GLU A 478 30.07 1.74 -20.85
N PHE A 479 29.44 1.96 -19.69
CA PHE A 479 29.82 1.26 -18.45
C PHE A 479 29.71 -0.26 -18.61
N LYS A 480 28.62 -0.75 -19.19
CA LYS A 480 28.46 -2.19 -19.45
C LYS A 480 29.62 -2.78 -20.22
N GLU A 481 30.12 -2.07 -21.22
CA GLU A 481 31.18 -2.55 -22.12
C GLU A 481 32.59 -2.39 -21.50
N LYS A 482 32.91 -1.20 -20.99
CA LYS A 482 34.27 -0.80 -20.62
C LYS A 482 34.44 -0.36 -19.18
N GLY A 483 33.34 -0.13 -18.44
CA GLY A 483 33.41 0.45 -17.09
C GLY A 483 33.94 -0.53 -16.05
N SER A 484 34.61 0.03 -15.05
CA SER A 484 35.06 -0.66 -13.83
C SER A 484 34.19 -0.31 -12.63
N ILE A 485 33.99 0.98 -12.37
CA ILE A 485 33.16 1.49 -11.27
C ILE A 485 32.09 2.41 -11.83
N LEU A 486 30.86 2.25 -11.36
CA LEU A 486 29.77 3.18 -11.62
C LEU A 486 29.33 3.85 -10.31
N LEU A 487 29.43 5.15 -10.29
CA LEU A 487 28.83 5.98 -9.22
C LEU A 487 27.45 6.42 -9.68
N SER A 488 26.43 6.17 -8.88
CA SER A 488 25.09 6.53 -9.29
C SER A 488 24.17 6.82 -8.10
N THR A 489 23.00 7.37 -8.38
CA THR A 489 21.87 7.34 -7.47
C THR A 489 21.01 6.10 -7.70
N THR A 490 19.86 5.99 -7.06
CA THR A 490 18.94 4.84 -7.19
C THR A 490 18.42 4.57 -8.61
N VAL A 491 18.77 5.42 -9.58
CA VAL A 491 18.36 5.25 -10.99
C VAL A 491 18.77 3.90 -11.61
N VAL A 492 19.85 3.29 -11.12
CA VAL A 492 20.33 1.97 -11.56
C VAL A 492 19.41 0.82 -11.12
N GLU A 493 18.42 1.11 -10.29
CA GLU A 493 17.38 0.15 -9.90
C GLU A 493 16.66 -0.48 -11.10
N VAL A 494 16.70 0.13 -12.31
CA VAL A 494 15.92 -0.30 -13.46
C VAL A 494 16.80 -0.72 -14.65
N GLY A 495 16.58 -1.92 -15.14
CA GLY A 495 16.63 -2.31 -16.54
C GLY A 495 17.94 -2.83 -17.12
N ILE A 496 19.13 -2.54 -16.61
CA ILE A 496 20.37 -3.00 -17.27
C ILE A 496 20.83 -4.36 -16.73
N SER A 497 21.14 -5.27 -17.65
CA SER A 497 21.85 -6.51 -17.35
C SER A 497 23.36 -6.27 -17.41
N LEU A 498 24.02 -6.43 -16.27
CA LEU A 498 25.45 -6.26 -16.09
C LEU A 498 26.06 -7.60 -15.65
N PRO A 499 26.48 -8.46 -16.58
CA PRO A 499 26.94 -9.82 -16.26
C PRO A 499 28.23 -9.84 -15.44
N ARG A 500 29.08 -8.81 -15.52
CA ARG A 500 30.34 -8.71 -14.76
C ARG A 500 30.17 -8.03 -13.38
N LEU A 501 28.96 -7.60 -13.00
CA LEU A 501 28.72 -6.89 -11.76
C LEU A 501 28.76 -7.83 -10.56
N SER A 502 29.82 -7.71 -9.72
CA SER A 502 30.00 -8.54 -8.53
C SER A 502 29.80 -7.78 -7.21
N VAL A 503 29.96 -6.45 -7.20
CA VAL A 503 29.83 -5.66 -5.96
C VAL A 503 28.84 -4.53 -6.14
N ILE A 504 27.96 -4.38 -5.16
CA ILE A 504 27.14 -3.19 -5.00
C ILE A 504 27.31 -2.62 -3.58
N VAL A 505 27.57 -1.31 -3.50
CA VAL A 505 27.66 -0.57 -2.26
C VAL A 505 26.50 0.41 -2.20
N ILE A 506 25.72 0.39 -1.14
CA ILE A 506 24.57 1.27 -0.96
C ILE A 506 24.84 2.18 0.23
N VAL A 507 25.09 3.46 -0.05
CA VAL A 507 25.37 4.49 0.96
C VAL A 507 24.06 5.00 1.57
N ALA A 508 24.05 5.22 2.89
CA ALA A 508 22.84 5.59 3.65
C ALA A 508 21.70 4.56 3.49
N ALA A 509 22.04 3.28 3.57
CA ALA A 509 21.10 2.17 3.33
C ALA A 509 19.87 2.22 4.24
N GLU A 510 20.01 2.75 5.45
CA GLU A 510 18.90 2.92 6.40
C GLU A 510 17.83 3.92 5.93
N ARG A 511 18.08 4.71 4.91
CA ARG A 511 17.11 5.65 4.34
C ARG A 511 16.24 5.05 3.23
N LEU A 512 16.64 3.90 2.71
CA LEU A 512 15.92 3.23 1.64
C LEU A 512 14.91 2.21 2.20
N GLY A 513 13.78 2.06 1.53
CA GLY A 513 12.83 0.97 1.82
C GLY A 513 13.44 -0.39 1.48
N LEU A 514 13.04 -1.45 2.21
CA LEU A 514 13.59 -2.80 1.99
C LEU A 514 13.35 -3.32 0.57
N ALA A 515 12.24 -2.94 -0.05
CA ALA A 515 11.95 -3.27 -1.45
C ALA A 515 12.97 -2.66 -2.41
N THR A 516 13.36 -1.39 -2.21
CA THR A 516 14.39 -0.72 -3.00
C THR A 516 15.77 -1.36 -2.79
N LEU A 517 16.14 -1.63 -1.54
CA LEU A 517 17.38 -2.35 -1.21
C LEU A 517 17.43 -3.72 -1.90
N HIS A 518 16.31 -4.43 -1.92
CA HIS A 518 16.22 -5.73 -2.59
C HIS A 518 16.38 -5.63 -4.12
N GLN A 519 15.75 -4.66 -4.76
CA GLN A 519 15.91 -4.41 -6.20
C GLN A 519 17.36 -4.05 -6.55
N LEU A 520 18.03 -3.21 -5.75
CA LEU A 520 19.43 -2.85 -5.93
C LEU A 520 20.33 -4.06 -5.70
N ARG A 521 20.16 -4.83 -4.62
CA ARG A 521 20.91 -6.06 -4.37
C ARG A 521 20.72 -7.08 -5.49
N GLY A 522 19.53 -7.18 -6.05
CA GLY A 522 19.25 -8.07 -7.18
C GLY A 522 19.96 -7.70 -8.50
N ARG A 523 20.70 -6.59 -8.54
CA ARG A 523 21.54 -6.23 -9.69
C ARG A 523 22.81 -7.07 -9.78
N VAL A 524 23.35 -7.51 -8.65
CA VAL A 524 24.48 -8.44 -8.57
C VAL A 524 24.00 -9.89 -8.56
N GLY A 525 24.91 -10.85 -8.78
CA GLY A 525 24.62 -12.28 -8.71
C GLY A 525 23.80 -12.80 -9.90
N ARG A 526 23.81 -12.09 -11.04
CA ARG A 526 23.27 -12.60 -12.30
C ARG A 526 24.28 -13.59 -12.88
N VAL A 527 23.85 -14.69 -13.43
CA VAL A 527 24.73 -15.71 -14.04
C VAL A 527 25.52 -16.57 -13.02
N GLY A 528 25.09 -16.62 -11.74
CA GLY A 528 25.75 -17.45 -10.73
C GLY A 528 27.11 -16.92 -10.23
N LEU A 529 27.46 -15.67 -10.50
CA LEU A 529 28.68 -15.02 -10.02
C LEU A 529 28.58 -14.78 -8.50
N GLU A 530 29.62 -15.21 -7.74
CA GLU A 530 29.75 -14.83 -6.34
C GLU A 530 29.74 -13.30 -6.23
N SER A 531 28.85 -12.76 -5.40
CA SER A 531 28.59 -11.35 -5.39
C SER A 531 28.41 -10.79 -3.98
N PHE A 532 28.64 -9.49 -3.84
CA PHE A 532 28.69 -8.82 -2.56
C PHE A 532 27.80 -7.57 -2.56
N CYS A 533 26.98 -7.44 -1.52
CA CYS A 533 26.15 -6.25 -1.27
C CYS A 533 26.57 -5.63 0.07
N TYR A 534 27.06 -4.39 0.02
CA TYR A 534 27.45 -3.64 1.19
C TYR A 534 26.43 -2.55 1.50
N LEU A 535 25.86 -2.60 2.70
CA LEU A 535 24.91 -1.63 3.23
C LEU A 535 25.67 -0.70 4.18
N TYR A 536 26.05 0.48 3.69
CA TYR A 536 26.84 1.42 4.48
C TYR A 536 25.94 2.37 5.26
N THR A 537 26.21 2.48 6.57
CA THR A 537 25.49 3.39 7.49
C THR A 537 26.48 4.08 8.45
N LYS A 538 26.20 5.37 8.74
CA LYS A 538 26.88 6.15 9.78
C LYS A 538 26.20 6.08 11.16
N GLN A 539 25.08 5.38 11.29
CA GLN A 539 24.41 5.23 12.58
C GLN A 539 25.30 4.47 13.57
N LYS A 540 25.33 4.91 14.83
CA LYS A 540 26.13 4.27 15.90
C LYS A 540 25.79 2.80 16.04
N GLU A 541 24.52 2.46 15.99
CA GLU A 541 24.01 1.09 15.97
C GLU A 541 23.41 0.79 14.60
N ILE A 542 23.73 -0.38 14.05
CA ILE A 542 23.18 -0.83 12.78
C ILE A 542 21.67 -1.10 12.98
N PRO A 543 20.78 -0.48 12.22
CA PRO A 543 19.35 -0.69 12.35
C PRO A 543 18.95 -2.15 12.21
N LYS A 544 18.10 -2.64 13.12
CA LYS A 544 17.61 -4.02 13.15
C LYS A 544 17.07 -4.48 11.79
N ARG A 545 16.33 -3.61 11.08
CA ARG A 545 15.79 -3.92 9.76
C ARG A 545 16.85 -4.22 8.70
N LEU A 546 18.05 -3.59 8.76
CA LEU A 546 19.15 -3.87 7.84
C LEU A 546 19.82 -5.21 8.18
N LEU A 547 19.94 -5.54 9.47
CA LEU A 547 20.42 -6.84 9.91
C LEU A 547 19.48 -7.98 9.52
N GLU A 548 18.17 -7.78 9.61
CA GLU A 548 17.17 -8.75 9.14
C GLU A 548 17.24 -8.91 7.62
N PHE A 549 17.32 -7.80 6.88
CA PHE A 549 17.47 -7.81 5.43
C PHE A 549 18.74 -8.55 4.96
N SER A 550 19.86 -8.41 5.69
CA SER A 550 21.12 -9.07 5.31
C SER A 550 21.06 -10.60 5.41
N LYS A 551 20.15 -11.15 6.22
CA LYS A 551 20.03 -12.59 6.47
C LYS A 551 19.19 -13.35 5.46
N THR A 552 18.33 -12.68 4.70
CA THR A 552 17.46 -13.32 3.70
C THR A 552 17.69 -12.78 2.30
N LEU A 553 17.62 -13.67 1.31
CA LEU A 553 17.64 -13.34 -0.13
C LEU A 553 16.25 -13.45 -0.76
N ASP A 554 15.27 -14.01 -0.06
CA ASP A 554 13.91 -14.20 -0.57
C ASP A 554 13.15 -12.86 -0.61
N GLY A 555 12.77 -12.44 -1.81
CA GLY A 555 12.04 -11.19 -2.02
C GLY A 555 10.66 -11.18 -1.37
N PHE A 556 9.99 -12.33 -1.22
CA PHE A 556 8.68 -12.40 -0.55
C PHE A 556 8.82 -12.24 0.96
N GLU A 557 9.86 -12.83 1.57
CA GLU A 557 10.16 -12.60 2.99
C GLU A 557 10.51 -11.13 3.25
N ILE A 558 11.30 -10.51 2.36
CA ILE A 558 11.65 -9.09 2.46
C ILE A 558 10.40 -8.20 2.36
N ALA A 559 9.46 -8.53 1.48
CA ALA A 559 8.21 -7.79 1.40
C ALA A 559 7.38 -7.90 2.69
N GLN A 560 7.38 -9.05 3.35
CA GLN A 560 6.74 -9.22 4.66
C GLN A 560 7.46 -8.43 5.75
N LEU A 561 8.80 -8.42 5.76
CA LEU A 561 9.60 -7.61 6.68
C LEU A 561 9.34 -6.11 6.49
N ASP A 562 9.26 -5.63 5.25
CA ASP A 562 8.95 -4.22 4.94
C ASP A 562 7.57 -3.82 5.46
N LEU A 563 6.57 -4.69 5.30
CA LEU A 563 5.23 -4.48 5.83
C LEU A 563 5.23 -4.39 7.37
N LYS A 564 5.88 -5.34 8.05
CA LYS A 564 5.99 -5.34 9.52
C LYS A 564 6.68 -4.08 10.05
N ASN A 565 7.77 -3.66 9.40
CA ASN A 565 8.52 -2.47 9.82
C ASN A 565 7.74 -1.16 9.64
N ARG A 566 6.95 -1.04 8.57
CA ARG A 566 6.07 0.12 8.37
C ARG A 566 4.99 0.21 9.44
N LEU A 567 4.34 -0.91 9.75
CA LEU A 567 3.31 -0.96 10.80
C LEU A 567 3.89 -0.67 12.20
N SER A 568 5.11 -1.10 12.49
CA SER A 568 5.78 -0.83 13.76
C SER A 568 6.18 0.65 13.92
N GLY A 569 6.57 1.33 12.83
CA GLY A 569 6.88 2.77 12.81
C GLY A 569 5.65 3.62 13.07
N ASP A 570 4.53 3.31 12.44
CA ASP A 570 3.26 4.05 12.60
C ASP A 570 2.70 3.96 14.03
N LEU A 571 2.98 2.87 14.76
CA LEU A 571 2.59 2.70 16.15
C LEU A 571 3.43 3.54 17.13
N LEU A 572 4.70 3.81 16.81
CA LEU A 572 5.61 4.56 17.68
C LEU A 572 5.44 6.08 17.52
N ASP A 573 5.14 6.57 16.32
CA ASP A 573 5.08 8.00 16.02
C ASP A 573 3.66 8.60 16.09
N GLY A 574 2.61 7.79 16.29
CA GLY A 574 1.23 8.26 16.43
C GLY A 574 0.67 8.99 15.21
N THR A 575 1.41 9.04 14.12
CA THR A 575 1.01 9.64 12.85
C THR A 575 0.61 8.54 11.88
N ILE A 576 -0.68 8.45 11.58
CA ILE A 576 -1.20 7.58 10.52
C ILE A 576 -0.67 8.11 9.18
N GLN A 577 0.49 7.67 8.76
CA GLN A 577 0.93 7.89 7.38
C GLN A 577 0.12 6.97 6.46
N HIS A 578 -0.29 7.50 5.32
CA HIS A 578 -1.21 7.02 4.29
C HIS A 578 -1.06 5.55 3.80
N GLY A 579 -0.86 4.57 4.69
CA GLY A 579 -0.65 3.16 4.35
C GLY A 579 -1.73 2.19 4.83
N ASN A 580 -2.40 2.44 5.94
CA ASN A 580 -3.38 1.49 6.49
C ASN A 580 -4.78 1.83 5.97
N GLN A 581 -5.27 1.06 4.98
CA GLN A 581 -6.63 1.19 4.46
C GLN A 581 -7.71 0.70 5.43
N PHE A 582 -7.33 0.02 6.52
CA PHE A 582 -8.21 -0.62 7.47
C PHE A 582 -8.05 -0.01 8.87
N LYS A 583 -9.16 0.03 9.60
CA LYS A 583 -9.20 0.51 10.97
C LYS A 583 -8.90 -0.58 11.99
N TYR A 584 -9.33 -1.80 11.70
CA TYR A 584 -9.24 -2.96 12.60
C TYR A 584 -8.34 -4.05 12.04
N PHE A 585 -8.46 -4.36 10.75
CA PHE A 585 -7.74 -5.44 10.09
C PHE A 585 -6.26 -5.11 9.89
N ASP A 586 -5.38 -6.06 10.24
CA ASP A 586 -3.94 -5.94 10.07
C ASP A 586 -3.44 -6.92 9.00
N TYR A 587 -2.79 -6.39 7.98
CA TYR A 587 -2.24 -7.19 6.86
C TYR A 587 -1.19 -8.22 7.29
N ALA A 588 -0.44 -7.95 8.36
CA ALA A 588 0.66 -8.80 8.79
C ALA A 588 0.23 -9.90 9.76
N LEU A 589 -0.88 -9.68 10.49
CA LEU A 589 -1.30 -10.52 11.60
C LEU A 589 -2.58 -11.32 11.34
N ASP A 590 -3.45 -10.87 10.43
CA ASP A 590 -4.82 -11.37 10.31
C ASP A 590 -5.05 -12.21 9.03
N GLU A 591 -4.06 -12.99 8.59
CA GLU A 591 -4.19 -13.84 7.39
C GLU A 591 -5.30 -14.90 7.54
N ASP A 592 -5.48 -15.47 8.72
CA ASP A 592 -6.53 -16.44 9.02
C ASP A 592 -7.94 -15.83 8.87
N ILE A 593 -8.12 -14.59 9.33
CA ILE A 593 -9.39 -13.86 9.21
C ILE A 593 -9.68 -13.55 7.74
N LEU A 594 -8.67 -13.18 6.97
CA LEU A 594 -8.80 -12.98 5.53
C LEU A 594 -9.26 -14.26 4.81
N LEU A 595 -8.66 -15.41 5.16
CA LEU A 595 -9.03 -16.70 4.56
C LEU A 595 -10.49 -17.05 4.85
N GLN A 596 -10.94 -16.85 6.10
CA GLN A 596 -12.35 -17.05 6.49
C GLN A 596 -13.29 -16.15 5.67
N ALA A 597 -12.96 -14.86 5.55
CA ALA A 597 -13.78 -13.91 4.79
C ALA A 597 -13.84 -14.27 3.29
N LYS A 598 -12.74 -14.78 2.71
CA LYS A 598 -12.72 -15.26 1.32
C LYS A 598 -13.56 -16.51 1.11
N GLN A 599 -13.56 -17.44 2.06
CA GLN A 599 -14.40 -18.66 2.00
C GLN A 599 -15.88 -18.29 2.06
N ALA A 600 -16.29 -17.39 2.92
CA ALA A 600 -17.67 -16.93 3.06
C ALA A 600 -18.19 -16.17 1.82
N LEU A 601 -17.29 -15.67 0.98
CA LEU A 601 -17.65 -15.01 -0.28
C LEU A 601 -17.70 -15.96 -1.49
N ARG A 602 -17.22 -17.20 -1.37
CA ARG A 602 -17.32 -18.21 -2.45
C ARG A 602 -18.71 -18.74 -2.59
#